data_552339113bb38b53ab5d23fd75e5d106
#
_entry.id   552339113bb38b53ab5d23fd75e5d106
#
_cell.length_a   1.000
_cell.length_b   1.000
_cell.length_c   1.000
_cell.angle_alpha   90.00
_cell.angle_beta   90.00
_cell.angle_gamma   90.00
#
_symmetry.space_group_name_H-M   'P 1'
#
loop_
_entity.id
_entity.type
_entity.pdbx_description
1 polymer ?
#
loop_
_entity_poly.entity_id
_entity_poly.type
_entity_poly.pdbx_seq_one_letter_code
_entity_poly.pdbx_strand_id
1 'polypeptide(L)'
;MIQITDPIVQFVNVGVELDGKPRLSGISFAIARGAFVYLHGQTGCGKSLVLKLIAGLATPTTGEVRVAGDAVNTFNDLQRRQLRRSIGIMSQEGLLLKDRTVFENVMLPTLAASESYKEAKRRATEALTHCHIADLADYPPQELSYGKRQIACLARAVVNSPKLILADEPAAHLDMENAQQLMNLLGDFSLRGVPVIVASHLNVQPENIAVDSLKLTPTGVEVCD
;
A
#
# COMPACT_ATOMS: atom_id res chain seq x y z
N MET A 1 13.30 9.68 -19.74
CA MET A 1 12.47 8.69 -19.05
C MET A 1 13.03 7.31 -19.37
N ILE A 2 13.48 6.55 -18.39
CA ILE A 2 13.90 5.16 -18.56
C ILE A 2 12.66 4.37 -18.97
N GLN A 3 12.67 3.73 -20.13
CA GLN A 3 11.58 2.82 -20.53
C GLN A 3 11.61 1.60 -19.63
N ILE A 4 10.66 1.53 -18.66
CA ILE A 4 10.47 0.34 -17.83
C ILE A 4 9.71 -0.68 -18.68
N THR A 5 10.38 -1.78 -19.04
CA THR A 5 9.75 -2.94 -19.68
C THR A 5 8.96 -3.73 -18.62
N ASP A 6 7.66 -3.98 -18.83
CA ASP A 6 6.75 -4.70 -17.94
C ASP A 6 6.58 -4.07 -16.55
N PRO A 7 6.06 -2.82 -16.47
CA PRO A 7 5.82 -2.16 -15.20
C PRO A 7 4.71 -2.85 -14.38
N ILE A 8 4.84 -2.84 -13.04
CA ILE A 8 3.76 -3.31 -12.15
C ILE A 8 2.62 -2.29 -12.10
N VAL A 9 2.94 -1.00 -12.16
CA VAL A 9 1.97 0.09 -12.20
C VAL A 9 2.35 1.05 -13.32
N GLN A 10 1.38 1.49 -14.10
CA GLN A 10 1.58 2.51 -15.12
C GLN A 10 0.40 3.51 -15.13
N PHE A 11 0.71 4.77 -15.13
CA PHE A 11 -0.21 5.89 -15.36
C PHE A 11 0.07 6.48 -16.72
N VAL A 12 -0.97 6.66 -17.54
CA VAL A 12 -0.87 7.23 -18.87
C VAL A 12 -1.83 8.41 -18.97
N ASN A 13 -1.31 9.62 -18.91
CA ASN A 13 -2.03 10.89 -19.01
C ASN A 13 -3.27 10.95 -18.11
N VAL A 14 -3.12 10.51 -16.85
CA VAL A 14 -4.23 10.37 -15.91
C VAL A 14 -4.64 11.72 -15.34
N GLY A 15 -5.94 12.03 -15.46
CA GLY A 15 -6.58 13.16 -14.81
C GLY A 15 -7.75 12.70 -13.92
N VAL A 16 -7.96 13.42 -12.82
CA VAL A 16 -9.10 13.23 -11.92
C VAL A 16 -9.72 14.58 -11.57
N GLU A 17 -11.02 14.68 -11.77
CA GLU A 17 -11.84 15.81 -11.32
C GLU A 17 -12.80 15.35 -10.23
N LEU A 18 -12.93 16.13 -9.17
CA LEU A 18 -13.91 15.96 -8.10
C LEU A 18 -14.65 17.27 -7.90
N ASP A 19 -15.97 17.23 -7.97
CA ASP A 19 -16.86 18.40 -7.85
C ASP A 19 -16.49 19.53 -8.83
N GLY A 20 -16.14 19.18 -10.07
CA GLY A 20 -15.72 20.11 -11.12
C GLY A 20 -14.35 20.77 -10.91
N LYS A 21 -13.56 20.27 -9.93
CA LYS A 21 -12.22 20.78 -9.65
C LYS A 21 -11.16 19.73 -9.99
N PRO A 22 -10.13 20.08 -10.75
CA PRO A 22 -9.04 19.16 -11.04
C PRO A 22 -8.28 18.83 -9.76
N ARG A 23 -8.05 17.55 -9.54
CA ARG A 23 -7.23 17.01 -8.43
C ARG A 23 -5.91 16.46 -8.92
N LEU A 24 -5.93 15.84 -10.07
CA LEU A 24 -4.75 15.38 -10.80
C LEU A 24 -4.93 15.77 -12.27
N SER A 25 -3.87 16.19 -12.95
CA SER A 25 -3.91 16.60 -14.36
C SER A 25 -2.72 16.05 -15.13
N GLY A 26 -2.98 15.17 -16.10
CA GLY A 26 -1.97 14.69 -17.04
C GLY A 26 -0.84 13.86 -16.42
N ILE A 27 -1.10 13.15 -15.32
CA ILE A 27 -0.09 12.37 -14.59
C ILE A 27 0.35 11.16 -15.42
N SER A 28 1.66 11.04 -15.65
CA SER A 28 2.24 9.89 -16.37
C SER A 28 3.52 9.43 -15.68
N PHE A 29 3.55 8.17 -15.26
CA PHE A 29 4.74 7.51 -14.71
C PHE A 29 4.57 5.98 -14.76
N ALA A 30 5.66 5.26 -14.54
CA ALA A 30 5.65 3.80 -14.43
C ALA A 30 6.51 3.37 -13.24
N ILE A 31 6.12 2.25 -12.62
CA ILE A 31 6.81 1.65 -11.48
C ILE A 31 7.22 0.23 -11.87
N ALA A 32 8.50 -0.08 -11.67
CA ALA A 32 9.06 -1.39 -11.96
C ALA A 32 8.58 -2.46 -10.96
N ARG A 33 8.63 -3.72 -11.36
CA ARG A 33 8.42 -4.84 -10.44
C ARG A 33 9.55 -4.90 -9.41
N GLY A 34 9.20 -5.18 -8.16
CA GLY A 34 10.14 -5.25 -7.04
C GLY A 34 10.66 -3.90 -6.54
N ALA A 35 10.28 -2.77 -7.16
CA ALA A 35 10.72 -1.46 -6.73
C ALA A 35 10.09 -1.07 -5.37
N PHE A 36 10.87 -0.34 -4.57
CA PHE A 36 10.34 0.43 -3.44
C PHE A 36 10.22 1.88 -3.87
N VAL A 37 8.99 2.38 -3.94
CA VAL A 37 8.69 3.74 -4.41
C VAL A 37 8.17 4.60 -3.27
N TYR A 38 8.81 5.73 -3.08
CA TYR A 38 8.40 6.76 -2.15
C TYR A 38 7.69 7.89 -2.91
N LEU A 39 6.38 7.94 -2.79
CA LEU A 39 5.54 8.99 -3.39
C LEU A 39 5.40 10.14 -2.38
N HIS A 40 6.13 11.22 -2.60
CA HIS A 40 6.09 12.38 -1.74
C HIS A 40 5.47 13.61 -2.42
N GLY A 41 5.14 14.62 -1.63
CA GLY A 41 4.54 15.86 -2.12
C GLY A 41 3.76 16.54 -1.00
N GLN A 42 3.31 17.77 -1.27
CA GLN A 42 2.57 18.56 -0.30
C GLN A 42 1.27 17.84 0.13
N THR A 43 0.82 18.14 1.35
CA THR A 43 -0.48 17.66 1.83
C THR A 43 -1.58 18.11 0.87
N GLY A 44 -2.47 17.19 0.49
CA GLY A 44 -3.56 17.48 -0.45
C GLY A 44 -3.18 17.43 -1.94
N CYS A 45 -1.92 17.16 -2.32
CA CYS A 45 -1.52 17.08 -3.74
C CYS A 45 -2.06 15.83 -4.49
N GLY A 46 -2.71 14.89 -3.80
CA GLY A 46 -3.34 13.73 -4.43
C GLY A 46 -2.64 12.38 -4.21
N LYS A 47 -1.66 12.28 -3.30
CA LYS A 47 -0.95 11.02 -3.00
C LYS A 47 -1.90 9.85 -2.70
N SER A 48 -2.80 10.03 -1.75
CA SER A 48 -3.82 9.02 -1.40
C SER A 48 -4.75 8.70 -2.56
N LEU A 49 -5.02 9.68 -3.44
CA LEU A 49 -5.83 9.47 -4.64
C LEU A 49 -5.09 8.58 -5.65
N VAL A 50 -3.78 8.76 -5.83
CA VAL A 50 -2.95 7.87 -6.66
C VAL A 50 -3.04 6.43 -6.14
N LEU A 51 -2.89 6.20 -4.83
CA LEU A 51 -3.03 4.86 -4.26
C LEU A 51 -4.45 4.29 -4.46
N LYS A 52 -5.49 5.11 -4.30
CA LYS A 52 -6.89 4.70 -4.56
C LYS A 52 -7.14 4.32 -6.02
N LEU A 53 -6.53 5.03 -6.97
CA LEU A 53 -6.60 4.70 -8.39
C LEU A 53 -5.95 3.34 -8.67
N ILE A 54 -4.76 3.08 -8.13
CA ILE A 54 -4.06 1.78 -8.27
C ILE A 54 -4.91 0.64 -7.67
N ALA A 55 -5.53 0.85 -6.51
CA ALA A 55 -6.38 -0.14 -5.83
C ALA A 55 -7.77 -0.33 -6.48
N GLY A 56 -8.11 0.44 -7.52
CA GLY A 56 -9.45 0.44 -8.13
C GLY A 56 -10.54 0.94 -7.19
N LEU A 57 -10.19 1.76 -6.20
CA LEU A 57 -11.10 2.45 -5.26
C LEU A 57 -11.55 3.81 -5.80
N ALA A 58 -10.85 4.34 -6.79
CA ALA A 58 -11.22 5.52 -7.55
C ALA A 58 -11.07 5.22 -9.05
N THR A 59 -11.75 6.01 -9.88
CA THR A 59 -11.67 5.91 -11.35
C THR A 59 -11.15 7.23 -11.89
N PRO A 60 -10.19 7.23 -12.84
CA PRO A 60 -9.74 8.46 -13.47
C PRO A 60 -10.83 9.05 -14.34
N THR A 61 -10.85 10.39 -14.48
CA THR A 61 -11.74 11.10 -15.41
C THR A 61 -11.17 11.05 -16.83
N THR A 62 -9.84 11.08 -16.97
CA THR A 62 -9.12 10.97 -18.23
C THR A 62 -7.90 10.07 -18.07
N GLY A 63 -7.41 9.54 -19.19
CA GLY A 63 -6.24 8.68 -19.20
C GLY A 63 -6.51 7.27 -18.69
N GLU A 64 -5.45 6.54 -18.39
CA GLU A 64 -5.51 5.13 -18.06
C GLU A 64 -4.55 4.77 -16.92
N VAL A 65 -5.03 3.95 -15.97
CA VAL A 65 -4.20 3.34 -14.92
C VAL A 65 -4.12 1.84 -15.19
N ARG A 66 -2.90 1.32 -15.30
CA ARG A 66 -2.65 -0.11 -15.48
C ARG A 66 -1.96 -0.69 -14.23
N VAL A 67 -2.39 -1.89 -13.85
CA VAL A 67 -1.75 -2.69 -12.80
C VAL A 67 -1.51 -4.09 -13.35
N ALA A 68 -0.26 -4.52 -13.32
CA ALA A 68 0.20 -5.77 -13.92
C ALA A 68 -0.21 -5.93 -15.41
N GLY A 69 -0.24 -4.82 -16.15
CA GLY A 69 -0.63 -4.76 -17.56
C GLY A 69 -2.12 -4.52 -17.83
N ASP A 70 -2.99 -4.76 -16.85
CA ASP A 70 -4.44 -4.62 -17.01
C ASP A 70 -4.93 -3.21 -16.71
N ALA A 71 -5.84 -2.66 -17.53
CA ALA A 71 -6.44 -1.33 -17.36
C ALA A 71 -7.49 -1.33 -16.25
N VAL A 72 -7.15 -0.85 -15.07
CA VAL A 72 -8.00 -0.88 -13.86
C VAL A 72 -9.30 -0.10 -14.03
N ASN A 73 -9.27 0.97 -14.82
CA ASN A 73 -10.46 1.79 -15.09
C ASN A 73 -11.55 1.08 -15.90
N THR A 74 -11.22 -0.01 -16.59
CA THR A 74 -12.19 -0.83 -17.34
C THR A 74 -12.75 -2.00 -16.52
N PHE A 75 -12.26 -2.22 -15.31
CA PHE A 75 -12.64 -3.37 -14.47
C PHE A 75 -14.09 -3.27 -14.00
N ASN A 76 -14.79 -4.39 -14.08
CA ASN A 76 -16.07 -4.59 -13.39
C ASN A 76 -15.85 -4.84 -11.88
N ASP A 77 -16.93 -4.91 -11.10
CA ASP A 77 -16.84 -5.07 -9.64
C ASP A 77 -16.15 -6.36 -9.19
N LEU A 78 -16.29 -7.44 -9.94
CA LEU A 78 -15.61 -8.71 -9.64
C LEU A 78 -14.10 -8.56 -9.84
N GLN A 79 -13.67 -7.99 -10.95
CA GLN A 79 -12.26 -7.74 -11.25
C GLN A 79 -11.64 -6.76 -10.25
N ARG A 80 -12.36 -5.71 -9.84
CA ARG A 80 -11.91 -4.78 -8.78
C ARG A 80 -11.73 -5.50 -7.43
N ARG A 81 -12.64 -6.42 -7.07
CA ARG A 81 -12.49 -7.24 -5.86
C ARG A 81 -11.28 -8.17 -5.95
N GLN A 82 -11.05 -8.81 -7.11
CA GLN A 82 -9.88 -9.66 -7.34
C GLN A 82 -8.57 -8.87 -7.26
N LEU A 83 -8.52 -7.68 -7.88
CA LEU A 83 -7.38 -6.77 -7.77
C LEU A 83 -7.07 -6.45 -6.29
N ARG A 84 -8.06 -6.00 -5.52
CA ARG A 84 -7.85 -5.66 -4.09
C ARG A 84 -7.43 -6.85 -3.22
N ARG A 85 -7.82 -8.09 -3.58
CA ARG A 85 -7.32 -9.29 -2.90
C ARG A 85 -5.85 -9.58 -3.18
N SER A 86 -5.34 -9.12 -4.33
CA SER A 86 -3.94 -9.26 -4.72
C SER A 86 -3.04 -8.10 -4.28
N ILE A 87 -3.59 -7.08 -3.65
CA ILE A 87 -2.89 -5.89 -3.17
C ILE A 87 -2.98 -5.82 -1.65
N GLY A 88 -1.85 -5.63 -0.97
CA GLY A 88 -1.80 -5.28 0.45
C GLY A 88 -2.02 -3.77 0.61
N ILE A 89 -3.02 -3.38 1.39
CA ILE A 89 -3.34 -1.96 1.59
C ILE A 89 -3.20 -1.61 3.07
N MET A 90 -2.31 -0.65 3.36
CA MET A 90 -2.23 0.07 4.62
C MET A 90 -2.84 1.46 4.42
N SER A 91 -4.00 1.70 5.00
CA SER A 91 -4.64 3.01 4.98
C SER A 91 -4.13 3.91 6.11
N GLN A 92 -4.17 5.21 5.92
CA GLN A 92 -3.75 6.21 6.90
C GLN A 92 -4.40 6.02 8.28
N GLU A 93 -5.66 5.63 8.33
CA GLU A 93 -6.38 5.45 9.60
C GLU A 93 -5.98 4.16 10.34
N GLY A 94 -5.34 3.21 9.67
CA GLY A 94 -4.81 1.97 10.27
C GLY A 94 -5.81 1.20 11.12
N LEU A 95 -7.09 1.23 10.76
CA LEU A 95 -8.18 0.73 11.60
C LEU A 95 -8.13 -0.79 11.75
N LEU A 96 -7.81 -1.23 12.95
CA LEU A 96 -8.06 -2.60 13.41
C LEU A 96 -9.42 -2.66 14.11
N LEU A 97 -10.13 -3.78 13.94
CA LEU A 97 -11.39 -4.04 14.64
C LEU A 97 -11.12 -4.18 16.13
N LYS A 98 -11.75 -3.34 16.94
CA LYS A 98 -11.50 -3.24 18.38
C LYS A 98 -12.07 -4.42 19.19
N ASP A 99 -13.09 -5.07 18.66
CA ASP A 99 -13.76 -6.25 19.22
C ASP A 99 -13.08 -7.57 18.86
N ARG A 100 -11.90 -7.51 18.22
CA ARG A 100 -11.12 -8.64 17.74
C ARG A 100 -9.68 -8.54 18.23
N THR A 101 -9.04 -9.71 18.42
CA THR A 101 -7.60 -9.77 18.69
C THR A 101 -6.78 -9.32 17.47
N VAL A 102 -5.49 -9.07 17.65
CA VAL A 102 -4.55 -8.84 16.54
C VAL A 102 -4.57 -10.01 15.56
N PHE A 103 -4.53 -11.25 16.07
CA PHE A 103 -4.59 -12.45 15.24
C PHE A 103 -5.84 -12.50 14.38
N GLU A 104 -7.01 -12.28 14.97
CA GLU A 104 -8.28 -12.27 14.26
C GLU A 104 -8.33 -11.16 13.20
N ASN A 105 -7.81 -9.97 13.51
CA ASN A 105 -7.70 -8.87 12.53
C ASN A 105 -6.84 -9.25 11.33
N VAL A 106 -5.69 -9.88 11.56
CA VAL A 106 -4.78 -10.32 10.50
C VAL A 106 -5.39 -11.44 9.67
N MET A 107 -6.19 -12.31 10.26
CA MET A 107 -6.85 -13.43 9.57
C MET A 107 -7.99 -12.98 8.64
N LEU A 108 -8.65 -11.84 8.91
CA LEU A 108 -9.85 -11.38 8.19
C LEU A 108 -9.74 -11.35 6.67
N PRO A 109 -8.66 -10.80 6.05
CA PRO A 109 -8.58 -10.75 4.59
C PRO A 109 -8.55 -12.12 3.95
N THR A 110 -7.97 -13.12 4.61
CA THR A 110 -7.89 -14.49 4.10
C THR A 110 -9.27 -15.17 4.16
N LEU A 111 -10.01 -14.97 5.25
CA LEU A 111 -11.40 -15.44 5.36
C LEU A 111 -12.31 -14.76 4.33
N ALA A 112 -12.14 -13.45 4.10
CA ALA A 112 -12.87 -12.71 3.09
C ALA A 112 -12.52 -13.16 1.65
N ALA A 113 -11.37 -13.80 1.45
CA ALA A 113 -11.00 -14.44 0.19
C ALA A 113 -11.60 -15.83 0.01
N SER A 114 -12.44 -16.29 0.96
CA SER A 114 -13.09 -17.59 0.99
C SER A 114 -12.14 -18.78 1.18
N GLU A 115 -11.00 -18.54 1.79
CA GLU A 115 -10.08 -19.59 2.21
C GLU A 115 -10.60 -20.33 3.45
N SER A 116 -10.12 -21.55 3.67
CA SER A 116 -10.49 -22.32 4.85
C SER A 116 -9.96 -21.66 6.13
N TYR A 117 -10.64 -21.89 7.27
CA TYR A 117 -10.18 -21.39 8.57
C TYR A 117 -8.76 -21.88 8.91
N LYS A 118 -8.44 -23.14 8.56
CA LYS A 118 -7.09 -23.71 8.75
C LYS A 118 -6.03 -22.93 7.98
N GLU A 119 -6.32 -22.60 6.74
CA GLU A 119 -5.40 -21.83 5.88
C GLU A 119 -5.29 -20.39 6.35
N ALA A 120 -6.40 -19.75 6.73
CA ALA A 120 -6.41 -18.40 7.29
C ALA A 120 -5.55 -18.31 8.57
N LYS A 121 -5.69 -19.31 9.47
CA LYS A 121 -4.88 -19.42 10.68
C LYS A 121 -3.39 -19.55 10.36
N ARG A 122 -3.02 -20.42 9.43
CA ARG A 122 -1.63 -20.62 9.01
C ARG A 122 -1.01 -19.33 8.48
N ARG A 123 -1.70 -18.67 7.52
CA ARG A 123 -1.21 -17.41 6.92
C ARG A 123 -1.11 -16.27 7.94
N ALA A 124 -2.08 -16.16 8.86
CA ALA A 124 -2.03 -15.14 9.91
C ALA A 124 -0.82 -15.36 10.83
N THR A 125 -0.55 -16.61 11.24
CA THR A 125 0.65 -16.93 12.04
C THR A 125 1.93 -16.54 11.29
N GLU A 126 2.04 -16.87 10.01
CA GLU A 126 3.21 -16.52 9.18
C GLU A 126 3.37 -15.00 9.05
N ALA A 127 2.28 -14.27 8.79
CA ALA A 127 2.31 -12.82 8.66
C ALA A 127 2.76 -12.13 9.97
N LEU A 128 2.24 -12.57 11.12
CA LEU A 128 2.62 -12.05 12.43
C LEU A 128 4.10 -12.35 12.75
N THR A 129 4.57 -13.54 12.39
CA THR A 129 5.98 -13.94 12.57
C THR A 129 6.90 -13.07 11.70
N HIS A 130 6.55 -12.86 10.42
CA HIS A 130 7.33 -12.01 9.51
C HIS A 130 7.36 -10.54 9.96
N CYS A 131 6.30 -10.07 10.62
CA CYS A 131 6.23 -8.71 11.16
C CYS A 131 6.79 -8.61 12.59
N HIS A 132 7.35 -9.67 13.17
CA HIS A 132 7.94 -9.71 14.50
C HIS A 132 7.00 -9.30 15.64
N ILE A 133 5.69 -9.65 15.52
CA ILE A 133 4.65 -9.38 16.52
C ILE A 133 3.81 -10.62 16.86
N ALA A 134 4.37 -11.82 16.72
CA ALA A 134 3.64 -13.05 17.01
C ALA A 134 3.25 -13.16 18.50
N ASP A 135 4.02 -12.55 19.39
CA ASP A 135 3.76 -12.43 20.82
C ASP A 135 2.53 -11.56 21.16
N LEU A 136 2.10 -10.72 20.22
CA LEU A 136 0.95 -9.82 20.37
C LEU A 136 -0.34 -10.39 19.78
N ALA A 137 -0.33 -11.62 19.29
CA ALA A 137 -1.44 -12.24 18.55
C ALA A 137 -2.78 -12.20 19.32
N ASP A 138 -2.76 -12.49 20.60
CA ASP A 138 -3.95 -12.63 21.44
C ASP A 138 -4.41 -11.31 22.09
N TYR A 139 -3.64 -10.24 21.93
CA TYR A 139 -3.97 -8.94 22.50
C TYR A 139 -5.02 -8.20 21.65
N PRO A 140 -5.93 -7.46 22.29
CA PRO A 140 -6.80 -6.54 21.57
C PRO A 140 -6.00 -5.31 21.10
N PRO A 141 -6.33 -4.71 19.93
CA PRO A 141 -5.58 -3.57 19.38
C PRO A 141 -5.46 -2.37 20.32
N GLN A 142 -6.42 -2.19 21.24
CA GLN A 142 -6.43 -1.07 22.19
C GLN A 142 -5.28 -1.12 23.21
N GLU A 143 -4.77 -2.31 23.50
CA GLU A 143 -3.66 -2.50 24.44
C GLU A 143 -2.28 -2.31 23.79
N LEU A 144 -2.24 -2.20 22.44
CA LEU A 144 -1.01 -1.99 21.72
C LEU A 144 -0.63 -0.50 21.66
N SER A 145 0.68 -0.21 21.66
CA SER A 145 1.17 1.10 21.26
C SER A 145 0.76 1.42 19.82
N TYR A 146 0.78 2.71 19.44
CA TYR A 146 0.43 3.10 18.07
C TYR A 146 1.35 2.44 17.03
N GLY A 147 2.66 2.35 17.30
CA GLY A 147 3.63 1.67 16.42
C GLY A 147 3.31 0.19 16.23
N LYS A 148 3.01 -0.53 17.33
CA LYS A 148 2.62 -1.94 17.25
C LYS A 148 1.31 -2.14 16.49
N ARG A 149 0.35 -1.21 16.60
CA ARG A 149 -0.87 -1.23 15.77
C ARG A 149 -0.56 -1.07 14.29
N GLN A 150 0.36 -0.19 13.91
CA GLN A 150 0.77 -0.02 12.51
C GLN A 150 1.44 -1.27 11.95
N ILE A 151 2.30 -1.93 12.75
CA ILE A 151 2.89 -3.22 12.35
C ILE A 151 1.81 -4.30 12.21
N ALA A 152 0.80 -4.34 13.08
CA ALA A 152 -0.34 -5.25 12.94
C ALA A 152 -1.18 -4.95 11.67
N CYS A 153 -1.32 -3.68 11.30
CA CYS A 153 -1.93 -3.29 10.01
C CYS A 153 -1.11 -3.77 8.82
N LEU A 154 0.24 -3.72 8.90
CA LEU A 154 1.11 -4.31 7.88
C LEU A 154 0.92 -5.83 7.80
N ALA A 155 0.94 -6.55 8.94
CA ALA A 155 0.71 -7.98 8.97
C ALA A 155 -0.62 -8.37 8.31
N ARG A 156 -1.70 -7.60 8.58
CA ARG A 156 -2.99 -7.77 7.92
C ARG A 156 -2.94 -7.49 6.42
N ALA A 157 -2.19 -6.49 5.99
CA ALA A 157 -2.07 -6.15 4.58
C ALA A 157 -1.33 -7.23 3.78
N VAL A 158 -0.39 -7.94 4.40
CA VAL A 158 0.47 -8.92 3.71
C VAL A 158 0.00 -10.38 3.85
N VAL A 159 -1.02 -10.67 4.65
CA VAL A 159 -1.48 -12.03 4.98
C VAL A 159 -1.85 -12.87 3.75
N ASN A 160 -2.32 -12.25 2.68
CA ASN A 160 -2.68 -12.91 1.42
C ASN A 160 -1.53 -12.97 0.42
N SER A 161 -0.28 -12.75 0.85
CA SER A 161 0.90 -12.74 -0.03
C SER A 161 0.68 -11.84 -1.25
N PRO A 162 0.49 -10.53 -1.04
CA PRO A 162 0.11 -9.60 -2.09
C PRO A 162 1.20 -9.48 -3.17
N LYS A 163 0.77 -9.12 -4.38
CA LYS A 163 1.66 -8.83 -5.52
C LYS A 163 2.12 -7.37 -5.56
N LEU A 164 1.58 -6.53 -4.69
CA LEU A 164 1.89 -5.11 -4.54
C LEU A 164 1.44 -4.65 -3.16
N ILE A 165 2.24 -3.82 -2.48
CA ILE A 165 1.87 -3.19 -1.22
C ILE A 165 1.69 -1.69 -1.46
N LEU A 166 0.55 -1.15 -1.00
CA LEU A 166 0.25 0.29 -0.98
C LEU A 166 0.14 0.74 0.47
N ALA A 167 0.94 1.71 0.86
CA ALA A 167 0.93 2.26 2.21
C ALA A 167 0.70 3.77 2.17
N ASP A 168 -0.42 4.22 2.74
CA ASP A 168 -0.80 5.64 2.82
C ASP A 168 -0.47 6.18 4.21
N GLU A 169 0.54 7.07 4.28
CA GLU A 169 1.04 7.68 5.52
C GLU A 169 1.31 6.65 6.65
N PRO A 170 2.03 5.53 6.38
CA PRO A 170 2.13 4.43 7.34
C PRO A 170 2.88 4.80 8.61
N ALA A 171 3.82 5.75 8.53
CA ALA A 171 4.64 6.20 9.64
C ALA A 171 4.13 7.51 10.30
N ALA A 172 2.97 8.03 9.87
CA ALA A 172 2.40 9.20 10.50
C ALA A 172 2.12 8.96 11.98
N HIS A 173 2.45 9.93 12.83
CA HIS A 173 2.30 9.88 14.30
C HIS A 173 3.18 8.82 15.02
N LEU A 174 4.17 8.25 14.34
CA LEU A 174 5.21 7.43 14.97
C LEU A 174 6.39 8.31 15.40
N ASP A 175 7.04 7.91 16.50
CA ASP A 175 8.40 8.39 16.77
C ASP A 175 9.37 7.82 15.71
N MET A 176 10.56 8.39 15.65
CA MET A 176 11.54 8.06 14.62
C MET A 176 11.95 6.57 14.62
N GLU A 177 12.09 5.96 15.79
CA GLU A 177 12.50 4.56 15.92
C GLU A 177 11.42 3.62 15.39
N ASN A 178 10.16 3.81 15.80
CA ASN A 178 9.03 3.01 15.32
C ASN A 178 8.76 3.26 13.82
N ALA A 179 8.94 4.50 13.34
CA ALA A 179 8.81 4.84 11.93
C ALA A 179 9.87 4.10 11.09
N GLN A 180 11.15 4.12 11.53
CA GLN A 180 12.24 3.42 10.86
C GLN A 180 12.03 1.91 10.85
N GLN A 181 11.59 1.33 11.98
CA GLN A 181 11.27 -0.09 12.07
C GLN A 181 10.20 -0.50 11.05
N LEU A 182 9.12 0.27 10.95
CA LEU A 182 8.02 -0.01 10.01
C LEU A 182 8.49 0.12 8.55
N MET A 183 9.30 1.15 8.24
CA MET A 183 9.82 1.35 6.89
C MET A 183 10.81 0.25 6.49
N ASN A 184 11.66 -0.22 7.41
CA ASN A 184 12.56 -1.34 7.16
C ASN A 184 11.79 -2.66 6.92
N LEU A 185 10.70 -2.91 7.68
CA LEU A 185 9.81 -4.06 7.43
C LEU A 185 9.16 -3.99 6.04
N LEU A 186 8.71 -2.81 5.60
CA LEU A 186 8.22 -2.62 4.23
C LEU A 186 9.34 -2.87 3.20
N GLY A 187 10.57 -2.42 3.47
CA GLY A 187 11.74 -2.70 2.65
C GLY A 187 12.02 -4.18 2.48
N ASP A 188 11.87 -4.99 3.54
CA ASP A 188 12.06 -6.45 3.50
C ASP A 188 11.10 -7.15 2.52
N PHE A 189 9.88 -6.65 2.35
CA PHE A 189 8.95 -7.16 1.33
C PHE A 189 9.44 -6.83 -0.08
N SER A 190 9.97 -5.63 -0.30
CA SER A 190 10.54 -5.24 -1.59
C SER A 190 11.79 -6.07 -1.94
N LEU A 191 12.67 -6.35 -0.99
CA LEU A 191 13.81 -7.27 -1.15
C LEU A 191 13.38 -8.68 -1.57
N ARG A 192 12.19 -9.11 -1.20
CA ARG A 192 11.59 -10.40 -1.61
C ARG A 192 10.85 -10.30 -2.94
N GLY A 193 10.96 -9.19 -3.65
CA GLY A 193 10.38 -8.97 -4.98
C GLY A 193 8.93 -8.47 -4.97
N VAL A 194 8.35 -8.12 -3.81
CA VAL A 194 7.02 -7.52 -3.72
C VAL A 194 7.17 -6.00 -3.85
N PRO A 195 6.67 -5.36 -4.93
CA PRO A 195 6.74 -3.92 -5.06
C PRO A 195 6.01 -3.21 -3.92
N VAL A 196 6.59 -2.12 -3.42
CA VAL A 196 6.02 -1.32 -2.34
C VAL A 196 5.91 0.14 -2.79
N ILE A 197 4.73 0.74 -2.60
CA ILE A 197 4.50 2.16 -2.84
C ILE A 197 4.07 2.80 -1.54
N VAL A 198 4.89 3.69 -1.02
CA VAL A 198 4.60 4.46 0.19
C VAL A 198 4.26 5.89 -0.20
N ALA A 199 3.07 6.34 0.12
CA ALA A 199 2.68 7.75 0.02
C ALA A 199 2.88 8.40 1.40
N SER A 200 3.79 9.39 1.50
CA SER A 200 3.99 10.10 2.76
C SER A 200 4.52 11.52 2.53
N HIS A 201 4.36 12.36 3.54
CA HIS A 201 4.99 13.67 3.63
C HIS A 201 6.23 13.67 4.55
N LEU A 202 6.41 12.59 5.34
CA LEU A 202 7.59 12.39 6.19
C LEU A 202 8.74 11.83 5.36
N ASN A 203 9.95 12.26 5.61
CA ASN A 203 11.14 11.74 4.91
C ASN A 203 11.80 10.62 5.74
N VAL A 204 11.07 9.53 5.96
CA VAL A 204 11.60 8.31 6.58
C VAL A 204 11.61 7.23 5.52
N GLN A 205 12.78 6.76 5.16
CA GLN A 205 12.97 5.74 4.12
C GLN A 205 13.59 4.47 4.75
N PRO A 206 13.38 3.29 4.16
CA PRO A 206 14.07 2.09 4.61
C PRO A 206 15.58 2.23 4.37
N GLU A 207 16.37 1.70 5.29
CA GLU A 207 17.84 1.75 5.22
C GLU A 207 18.44 0.56 4.46
N ASN A 208 17.64 -0.48 4.25
CA ASN A 208 18.09 -1.77 3.73
C ASN A 208 17.88 -1.95 2.22
N ILE A 209 17.31 -0.96 1.52
CA ILE A 209 17.00 -1.05 0.09
C ILE A 209 17.11 0.32 -0.60
N ALA A 210 17.42 0.32 -1.89
CA ALA A 210 17.32 1.51 -2.72
C ALA A 210 15.85 1.93 -2.91
N VAL A 211 15.60 3.23 -2.87
CA VAL A 211 14.27 3.83 -2.93
C VAL A 211 14.17 4.73 -4.16
N ASP A 212 13.20 4.46 -5.00
CA ASP A 212 12.83 5.36 -6.09
C ASP A 212 11.92 6.47 -5.54
N SER A 213 12.32 7.72 -5.67
CA SER A 213 11.53 8.87 -5.19
C SER A 213 10.73 9.51 -6.31
N LEU A 214 9.41 9.61 -6.12
CA LEU A 214 8.49 10.30 -7.02
C LEU A 214 7.83 11.47 -6.30
N LYS A 215 8.06 12.69 -6.78
CA LYS A 215 7.41 13.88 -6.27
C LYS A 215 6.13 14.16 -7.04
N LEU A 216 5.01 14.04 -6.35
CA LEU A 216 3.70 14.35 -6.92
C LEU A 216 3.41 15.85 -6.79
N THR A 217 3.03 16.46 -7.92
CA THR A 217 2.46 17.80 -7.99
C THR A 217 1.04 17.70 -8.58
N PRO A 218 0.19 18.73 -8.44
CA PRO A 218 -1.15 18.69 -9.04
C PRO A 218 -1.16 18.51 -10.56
N THR A 219 -0.08 18.85 -11.25
CA THR A 219 0.03 18.85 -12.70
C THR A 219 1.08 17.88 -13.26
N GLY A 220 1.70 17.07 -12.40
CA GLY A 220 2.72 16.15 -12.89
C GLY A 220 3.37 15.30 -11.80
N VAL A 221 4.28 14.44 -12.24
CA VAL A 221 5.16 13.66 -11.36
C VAL A 221 6.59 13.92 -11.80
N GLU A 222 7.42 14.29 -10.85
CA GLU A 222 8.86 14.49 -11.02
C GLU A 222 9.58 13.28 -10.39
N VAL A 223 10.50 12.67 -11.15
CA VAL A 223 11.44 11.67 -10.59
C VAL A 223 12.51 12.45 -9.85
N CYS A 224 12.73 12.14 -8.59
CA CYS A 224 13.80 12.74 -7.79
C CYS A 224 14.93 11.71 -7.67
N ASP A 225 16.13 12.15 -8.05
CA ASP A 225 17.37 11.39 -7.87
C ASP A 225 17.81 11.38 -6.40
#